data_3162c274d4033dc2728e7e4658b00437
#
_entry.id   3162c274d4033dc2728e7e4658b00437
#
_cell.length_a   1.000
_cell.length_b   1.000
_cell.length_c   1.000
_cell.angle_alpha   90.00
_cell.angle_beta   90.00
_cell.angle_gamma   90.00
#
_symmetry.space_group_name_H-M   'P 1'
#
loop_
_entity.id
_entity.type
_entity.pdbx_description
1 polymer ?
#
loop_
_entity_poly.entity_id
_entity_poly.type
_entity_poly.pdbx_seq_one_letter_code
_entity_poly.pdbx_strand_id
1 'polypeptide(L)'
;PRDLDGWLALPGIGRSTAGGILSSAFDLPEAILDGNVKRVLARLIASPRPPARELKGFWRLSEQLLDPQRPRAFNQALMDLGATICTPRNPSCGVCPWQGHCAAYAAGDPAAYPVKDAPRELPFQVIGVGVVLNDAGEVLIDQRLNEGLLGGLWEFPGGKQEPGEAIEATVARELMEELAITVEVGEELITLEHAYSHKKLRFVVHLCRWTGGEPQPLACQQVRWVRPEQL
;
A
#
# COMPACT_ATOMS: atom_id res chain seq x y z
N PRO A 1 17.06 9.05 18.94
CA PRO A 1 16.65 10.45 19.11
C PRO A 1 15.69 10.60 20.30
N ARG A 2 15.68 11.79 20.90
CA ARG A 2 14.69 12.14 21.96
C ARG A 2 13.80 13.32 21.56
N ASP A 3 13.75 13.63 20.28
CA ASP A 3 12.96 14.71 19.71
C ASP A 3 12.23 14.23 18.44
N LEU A 4 11.21 14.97 18.05
CA LEU A 4 10.35 14.63 16.92
C LEU A 4 11.13 14.60 15.59
N ASP A 5 11.98 15.59 15.36
CA ASP A 5 12.69 15.71 14.09
C ASP A 5 13.68 14.56 13.88
N GLY A 6 14.38 14.16 14.93
CA GLY A 6 15.27 13.00 14.89
C GLY A 6 14.55 11.69 14.57
N TRP A 7 13.32 11.50 15.05
CA TRP A 7 12.53 10.32 14.69
C TRP A 7 11.98 10.42 13.27
N LEU A 8 11.58 11.59 12.82
CA LEU A 8 11.07 11.81 11.46
C LEU A 8 12.15 11.62 10.37
N ALA A 9 13.42 11.78 10.73
CA ALA A 9 14.53 11.52 9.82
C ALA A 9 14.75 10.03 9.51
N LEU A 10 14.14 9.11 10.30
CA LEU A 10 14.31 7.68 10.09
C LEU A 10 13.31 7.15 9.03
N PRO A 11 13.77 6.30 8.11
CA PRO A 11 12.89 5.68 7.11
C PRO A 11 11.72 4.92 7.75
N GLY A 12 10.51 5.14 7.23
CA GLY A 12 9.29 4.46 7.70
C GLY A 12 8.69 5.03 8.99
N ILE A 13 9.29 6.02 9.62
CA ILE A 13 8.76 6.67 10.82
C ILE A 13 7.99 7.92 10.42
N GLY A 14 6.66 7.86 10.50
CA GLY A 14 5.79 9.03 10.34
C GLY A 14 5.50 9.73 11.67
N ARG A 15 4.91 10.94 11.59
CA ARG A 15 4.62 11.78 12.77
C ARG A 15 3.85 11.05 13.87
N SER A 16 2.83 10.26 13.53
CA SER A 16 2.05 9.51 14.52
C SER A 16 2.88 8.43 15.23
N THR A 17 3.74 7.74 14.48
CA THR A 17 4.65 6.73 15.04
C THR A 17 5.69 7.39 15.95
N ALA A 18 6.30 8.49 15.50
CA ALA A 18 7.26 9.26 16.28
C ALA A 18 6.63 9.77 17.60
N GLY A 19 5.43 10.36 17.54
CA GLY A 19 4.69 10.80 18.71
C GLY A 19 4.34 9.65 19.68
N GLY A 20 3.95 8.49 19.14
CA GLY A 20 3.72 7.28 19.92
C GLY A 20 4.97 6.81 20.66
N ILE A 21 6.13 6.79 20.00
CA ILE A 21 7.41 6.43 20.63
C ILE A 21 7.79 7.44 21.69
N LEU A 22 7.75 8.74 21.37
CA LEU A 22 8.14 9.81 22.29
C LEU A 22 7.27 9.84 23.53
N SER A 23 5.96 9.69 23.40
CA SER A 23 5.07 9.63 24.57
C SER A 23 5.21 8.34 25.36
N SER A 24 5.35 7.18 24.69
CA SER A 24 5.36 5.88 25.37
C SER A 24 6.70 5.55 26.04
N ALA A 25 7.83 5.84 25.38
CA ALA A 25 9.15 5.49 25.86
C ALA A 25 9.82 6.61 26.67
N PHE A 26 9.50 7.88 26.36
CA PHE A 26 10.18 9.03 26.95
C PHE A 26 9.25 9.94 27.76
N ASP A 27 7.95 9.64 27.78
CA ASP A 27 6.90 10.42 28.47
C ASP A 27 6.86 11.89 28.02
N LEU A 28 7.18 12.14 26.74
CA LEU A 28 7.15 13.46 26.14
C LEU A 28 5.75 13.80 25.61
N PRO A 29 5.30 15.06 25.71
CA PRO A 29 3.94 15.47 25.35
C PRO A 29 3.74 15.58 23.82
N GLU A 30 3.92 14.48 23.13
CA GLU A 30 3.72 14.36 21.68
C GLU A 30 2.41 13.65 21.37
N ALA A 31 1.59 14.28 20.54
CA ALA A 31 0.31 13.75 20.13
C ALA A 31 0.46 12.64 19.08
N ILE A 32 -0.56 11.78 19.00
CA ILE A 32 -0.68 10.74 17.99
C ILE A 32 -1.91 10.96 17.11
N LEU A 33 -1.85 10.51 15.85
CA LEU A 33 -2.98 10.59 14.93
C LEU A 33 -2.97 9.41 13.94
N ASP A 34 -3.20 8.20 14.45
CA ASP A 34 -3.35 7.00 13.65
C ASP A 34 -4.78 6.84 13.09
N GLY A 35 -5.08 5.71 12.46
CA GLY A 35 -6.42 5.43 11.93
C GLY A 35 -7.51 5.35 12.99
N ASN A 36 -7.20 4.83 14.17
CA ASN A 36 -8.13 4.74 15.30
C ASN A 36 -8.43 6.11 15.87
N VAL A 37 -7.38 6.88 16.13
CA VAL A 37 -7.49 8.24 16.68
C VAL A 37 -8.27 9.14 15.72
N LYS A 38 -7.97 9.10 14.40
CA LYS A 38 -8.74 9.84 13.39
C LYS A 38 -10.24 9.52 13.45
N ARG A 39 -10.60 8.25 13.60
CA ARG A 39 -12.00 7.82 13.71
C ARG A 39 -12.65 8.34 14.97
N VAL A 40 -11.98 8.20 16.12
CA VAL A 40 -12.47 8.69 17.41
C VAL A 40 -12.71 10.19 17.35
N LEU A 41 -11.73 10.95 16.90
CA LEU A 41 -11.83 12.41 16.80
C LEU A 41 -12.88 12.85 15.78
N ALA A 42 -12.99 12.18 14.62
CA ALA A 42 -14.03 12.47 13.64
C ALA A 42 -15.44 12.30 14.22
N ARG A 43 -15.66 11.28 15.05
CA ARG A 43 -16.92 11.07 15.75
C ARG A 43 -17.13 12.08 16.87
N LEU A 44 -16.09 12.39 17.61
CA LEU A 44 -16.15 13.36 18.71
C LEU A 44 -16.72 14.72 18.24
N ILE A 45 -16.24 15.20 17.09
CA ILE A 45 -16.67 16.50 16.54
C ILE A 45 -17.72 16.36 15.41
N ALA A 46 -18.20 15.16 15.09
CA ALA A 46 -19.07 14.89 13.93
C ALA A 46 -18.52 15.55 12.64
N SER A 47 -17.25 15.31 12.33
CA SER A 47 -16.57 15.98 11.20
C SER A 47 -17.30 15.79 9.88
N PRO A 48 -17.76 16.85 9.19
CA PRO A 48 -18.48 16.73 7.93
C PRO A 48 -17.58 16.36 6.74
N ARG A 49 -16.28 16.31 6.95
CA ARG A 49 -15.30 16.00 5.91
C ARG A 49 -14.45 14.77 6.25
N PRO A 50 -13.98 14.05 5.23
CA PRO A 50 -13.05 12.95 5.43
C PRO A 50 -11.79 13.42 6.17
N PRO A 51 -11.26 12.63 7.13
CA PRO A 51 -10.04 13.00 7.89
C PRO A 51 -8.83 13.29 7.02
N ALA A 52 -8.72 12.62 5.86
CA ALA A 52 -7.62 12.84 4.91
C ALA A 52 -7.61 14.27 4.33
N ARG A 53 -8.78 14.91 4.20
CA ARG A 53 -8.92 16.28 3.69
C ARG A 53 -8.75 17.35 4.75
N GLU A 54 -8.79 16.98 6.03
CA GLU A 54 -8.68 17.90 7.18
C GLU A 54 -7.56 17.49 8.15
N LEU A 55 -6.53 16.85 7.65
CA LEU A 55 -5.47 16.25 8.46
C LEU A 55 -4.84 17.25 9.44
N LYS A 56 -4.64 18.51 9.02
CA LYS A 56 -4.10 19.58 9.90
C LYS A 56 -5.04 19.90 11.07
N GLY A 57 -6.35 19.92 10.83
CA GLY A 57 -7.36 20.14 11.87
C GLY A 57 -7.37 19.01 12.90
N PHE A 58 -7.28 17.76 12.45
CA PHE A 58 -7.21 16.59 13.33
C PHE A 58 -5.92 16.56 14.17
N TRP A 59 -4.78 16.94 13.60
CA TRP A 59 -3.55 17.08 14.37
C TRP A 59 -3.68 18.11 15.47
N ARG A 60 -4.19 19.30 15.14
CA ARG A 60 -4.43 20.36 16.12
C ARG A 60 -5.38 19.90 17.23
N LEU A 61 -6.44 19.21 16.87
CA LEU A 61 -7.38 18.66 17.87
C LEU A 61 -6.72 17.61 18.78
N SER A 62 -5.92 16.72 18.21
CA SER A 62 -5.17 15.73 18.98
C SER A 62 -4.18 16.38 19.96
N GLU A 63 -3.48 17.42 19.51
CA GLU A 63 -2.55 18.21 20.34
C GLU A 63 -3.28 18.96 21.48
N GLN A 64 -4.46 19.52 21.21
CA GLN A 64 -5.26 20.24 22.20
C GLN A 64 -5.85 19.32 23.28
N LEU A 65 -6.16 18.10 22.93
CA LEU A 65 -6.74 17.12 23.86
C LEU A 65 -5.68 16.41 24.70
N LEU A 66 -4.43 16.38 24.24
CA LEU A 66 -3.35 15.67 24.91
C LEU A 66 -3.17 16.17 26.36
N ASP A 67 -3.15 15.24 27.31
CA ASP A 67 -2.74 15.55 28.70
C ASP A 67 -1.20 15.67 28.76
N PRO A 68 -0.65 16.88 28.88
CA PRO A 68 0.81 17.05 28.86
C PRO A 68 1.52 16.52 30.09
N GLN A 69 0.77 16.23 31.17
CA GLN A 69 1.32 15.67 32.41
C GLN A 69 1.35 14.13 32.35
N ARG A 70 0.50 13.51 31.53
CA ARG A 70 0.39 12.06 31.39
C ARG A 70 0.25 11.64 29.91
N PRO A 71 1.18 12.05 29.03
CA PRO A 71 1.04 11.85 27.59
C PRO A 71 1.00 10.38 27.20
N ARG A 72 1.79 9.52 27.84
CA ARG A 72 1.76 8.06 27.66
C ARG A 72 0.39 7.50 27.93
N ALA A 73 -0.15 7.78 29.12
CA ALA A 73 -1.44 7.22 29.54
C ALA A 73 -2.58 7.73 28.66
N PHE A 74 -2.56 9.02 28.30
CA PHE A 74 -3.56 9.60 27.42
C PHE A 74 -3.55 9.00 26.02
N ASN A 75 -2.39 8.93 25.37
CA ASN A 75 -2.27 8.36 24.03
C ASN A 75 -2.64 6.88 24.00
N GLN A 76 -2.23 6.11 25.02
CA GLN A 76 -2.63 4.70 25.14
C GLN A 76 -4.13 4.56 25.30
N ALA A 77 -4.75 5.32 26.21
CA ALA A 77 -6.20 5.29 26.40
C ALA A 77 -6.97 5.68 25.15
N LEU A 78 -6.46 6.63 24.37
CA LEU A 78 -7.07 7.06 23.11
C LEU A 78 -6.98 5.97 22.03
N MET A 79 -5.85 5.27 21.93
CA MET A 79 -5.69 4.11 21.05
C MET A 79 -6.63 2.97 21.47
N ASP A 80 -6.67 2.63 22.76
CA ASP A 80 -7.52 1.58 23.31
C ASP A 80 -9.00 1.88 23.12
N LEU A 81 -9.41 3.14 23.33
CA LEU A 81 -10.76 3.60 23.04
C LEU A 81 -11.14 3.33 21.57
N GLY A 82 -10.25 3.64 20.66
CA GLY A 82 -10.46 3.36 19.26
C GLY A 82 -10.47 1.87 18.92
N ALA A 83 -9.62 1.08 19.56
CA ALA A 83 -9.51 -0.35 19.29
C ALA A 83 -10.69 -1.18 19.86
N THR A 84 -11.19 -0.82 21.04
CA THR A 84 -12.10 -1.68 21.82
C THR A 84 -13.52 -1.15 21.95
N ILE A 85 -13.73 0.17 21.99
CA ILE A 85 -15.03 0.80 22.23
C ILE A 85 -15.54 1.54 20.99
N CYS A 86 -14.75 2.49 20.49
CA CYS A 86 -15.13 3.29 19.33
C CYS A 86 -14.72 2.59 18.03
N THR A 87 -15.11 1.33 17.87
CA THR A 87 -14.78 0.46 16.74
C THR A 87 -15.31 0.96 15.40
N PRO A 88 -14.75 0.53 14.23
CA PRO A 88 -15.23 0.95 12.92
C PRO A 88 -16.70 0.62 12.67
N ARG A 89 -17.13 -0.57 13.09
CA ARG A 89 -18.51 -1.06 12.98
C ARG A 89 -19.06 -1.28 14.38
N ASN A 90 -20.34 -0.92 14.59
CA ASN A 90 -21.05 -1.13 15.85
C ASN A 90 -20.28 -0.64 17.09
N PRO A 91 -19.95 0.66 17.21
CA PRO A 91 -19.26 1.17 18.38
C PRO A 91 -20.09 1.02 19.64
N SER A 92 -19.45 0.64 20.74
CA SER A 92 -20.08 0.45 22.06
C SER A 92 -20.26 1.79 22.78
N CYS A 93 -21.08 2.68 22.21
CA CYS A 93 -21.25 4.05 22.72
C CYS A 93 -21.80 4.11 24.14
N GLY A 94 -22.63 3.14 24.55
CA GLY A 94 -23.22 3.10 25.89
C GLY A 94 -22.21 2.99 27.04
N VAL A 95 -21.01 2.51 26.77
CA VAL A 95 -19.91 2.41 27.77
C VAL A 95 -18.73 3.35 27.46
N CYS A 96 -18.90 4.25 26.47
CA CYS A 96 -17.86 5.16 26.06
C CYS A 96 -17.67 6.29 27.08
N PRO A 97 -16.46 6.52 27.62
CA PRO A 97 -16.23 7.60 28.60
C PRO A 97 -16.45 8.99 28.00
N TRP A 98 -16.43 9.12 26.66
CA TRP A 98 -16.68 10.38 25.97
C TRP A 98 -18.10 10.51 25.41
N GLN A 99 -19.03 9.61 25.77
CA GLN A 99 -20.41 9.61 25.26
C GLN A 99 -21.08 10.98 25.35
N GLY A 100 -21.05 11.61 26.52
CA GLY A 100 -21.69 12.91 26.80
C GLY A 100 -21.09 14.10 26.03
N HIS A 101 -19.91 13.92 25.45
CA HIS A 101 -19.20 14.96 24.67
C HIS A 101 -19.13 14.64 23.19
N CYS A 102 -19.69 13.50 22.76
CA CYS A 102 -19.54 13.01 21.38
C CYS A 102 -20.65 13.56 20.50
N ALA A 103 -20.33 14.46 19.57
CA ALA A 103 -21.28 15.04 18.64
C ALA A 103 -21.94 14.02 17.73
N ALA A 104 -21.21 13.00 17.26
CA ALA A 104 -21.79 11.94 16.43
C ALA A 104 -22.80 11.06 17.20
N TYR A 105 -22.56 10.83 18.51
CA TYR A 105 -23.52 10.14 19.36
C TYR A 105 -24.76 11.00 19.60
N ALA A 106 -24.59 12.29 19.88
CA ALA A 106 -25.70 13.23 20.05
C ALA A 106 -26.55 13.35 18.77
N ALA A 107 -25.93 13.23 17.60
CA ALA A 107 -26.64 13.20 16.31
C ALA A 107 -27.35 11.85 16.01
N GLY A 108 -27.16 10.82 16.85
CA GLY A 108 -27.82 9.52 16.72
C GLY A 108 -27.17 8.57 15.70
N ASP A 109 -26.14 8.98 14.98
CA ASP A 109 -25.50 8.15 13.95
C ASP A 109 -23.95 8.19 14.01
N PRO A 110 -23.34 7.54 15.01
CA PRO A 110 -21.89 7.41 15.07
C PRO A 110 -21.30 6.62 13.91
N ALA A 111 -22.08 5.79 13.23
CA ALA A 111 -21.63 4.96 12.13
C ALA A 111 -21.38 5.76 10.84
N ALA A 112 -22.04 6.90 10.67
CA ALA A 112 -21.80 7.81 9.55
C ALA A 112 -20.39 8.44 9.57
N TYR A 113 -19.69 8.37 10.70
CA TYR A 113 -18.36 8.97 10.87
C TYR A 113 -17.26 7.92 11.09
N PRO A 114 -16.05 8.15 10.56
CA PRO A 114 -15.68 9.29 9.72
C PRO A 114 -16.35 9.26 8.35
N VAL A 115 -16.70 10.42 7.83
CA VAL A 115 -17.13 10.56 6.43
C VAL A 115 -16.00 10.02 5.54
N LYS A 116 -16.38 9.25 4.53
CA LYS A 116 -15.42 8.66 3.58
C LYS A 116 -15.37 9.50 2.31
N ASP A 117 -14.19 9.53 1.71
CA ASP A 117 -14.10 10.00 0.32
C ASP A 117 -14.93 9.10 -0.59
N ALA A 118 -15.47 9.67 -1.66
CA ALA A 118 -16.05 8.87 -2.72
C ALA A 118 -15.01 7.85 -3.22
N PRO A 119 -15.43 6.63 -3.54
CA PRO A 119 -14.52 5.64 -4.12
C PRO A 119 -13.83 6.26 -5.33
N ARG A 120 -12.49 6.29 -5.31
CA ARG A 120 -11.73 6.71 -6.47
C ARG A 120 -11.63 5.52 -7.41
N GLU A 121 -12.00 5.71 -8.67
CA GLU A 121 -11.66 4.72 -9.70
C GLU A 121 -10.14 4.63 -9.79
N LEU A 122 -9.64 3.42 -9.54
CA LEU A 122 -8.22 3.15 -9.65
C LEU A 122 -7.89 2.90 -11.12
N PRO A 123 -6.80 3.46 -11.65
CA PRO A 123 -6.32 3.12 -12.99
C PRO A 123 -6.19 1.60 -13.13
N PHE A 124 -6.72 1.09 -14.23
CA PHE A 124 -6.61 -0.32 -14.59
C PHE A 124 -5.54 -0.49 -15.66
N GLN A 125 -4.64 -1.45 -15.48
CA GLN A 125 -3.58 -1.75 -16.44
C GLN A 125 -3.51 -3.25 -16.65
N VAL A 126 -3.29 -3.65 -17.90
CA VAL A 126 -3.01 -5.04 -18.27
C VAL A 126 -1.52 -5.18 -18.51
N ILE A 127 -0.96 -6.25 -17.98
CA ILE A 127 0.46 -6.61 -18.08
C ILE A 127 0.55 -7.96 -18.77
N GLY A 128 1.25 -8.00 -19.89
CA GLY A 128 1.60 -9.24 -20.58
C GLY A 128 2.90 -9.80 -19.99
N VAL A 129 2.90 -11.08 -19.60
CA VAL A 129 4.06 -11.75 -19.02
C VAL A 129 4.41 -12.99 -19.83
N GLY A 130 5.68 -13.18 -20.15
CA GLY A 130 6.18 -14.35 -20.88
C GLY A 130 6.92 -15.33 -19.98
N VAL A 131 6.41 -16.57 -19.86
CA VAL A 131 7.18 -17.71 -19.37
C VAL A 131 7.91 -18.31 -20.56
N VAL A 132 9.16 -17.89 -20.76
CA VAL A 132 9.93 -18.24 -21.98
C VAL A 132 10.72 -19.51 -21.72
N LEU A 133 10.51 -20.53 -22.56
CA LEU A 133 11.25 -21.79 -22.52
C LEU A 133 12.25 -21.87 -23.69
N ASN A 134 13.45 -22.39 -23.39
CA ASN A 134 14.41 -22.81 -24.41
C ASN A 134 14.27 -24.32 -24.73
N ASP A 135 15.03 -24.80 -25.72
CA ASP A 135 15.01 -26.20 -26.13
C ASP A 135 15.52 -27.18 -25.05
N ALA A 136 16.23 -26.70 -24.02
CA ALA A 136 16.66 -27.48 -22.87
C ALA A 136 15.59 -27.56 -21.77
N GLY A 137 14.44 -26.90 -21.94
CA GLY A 137 13.38 -26.82 -20.93
C GLY A 137 13.69 -25.88 -19.76
N GLU A 138 14.67 -25.00 -19.92
CA GLU A 138 14.95 -23.96 -18.94
C GLU A 138 14.07 -22.75 -19.17
N VAL A 139 13.77 -22.04 -18.08
CA VAL A 139 12.91 -20.85 -18.05
C VAL A 139 13.78 -19.59 -17.93
N LEU A 140 13.46 -18.57 -18.72
CA LEU A 140 14.11 -17.28 -18.63
C LEU A 140 13.49 -16.45 -17.50
N ILE A 141 14.37 -15.91 -16.64
CA ILE A 141 13.99 -14.95 -15.61
C ILE A 141 14.92 -13.74 -15.66
N ASP A 142 14.42 -12.60 -15.25
CA ASP A 142 15.21 -11.37 -15.12
C ASP A 142 15.14 -10.81 -13.70
N GLN A 143 16.13 -10.01 -13.35
CA GLN A 143 16.20 -9.37 -12.03
C GLN A 143 15.92 -7.87 -12.16
N ARG A 144 14.89 -7.41 -11.47
CA ARG A 144 14.50 -6.00 -11.45
C ARG A 144 15.66 -5.10 -11.01
N LEU A 145 15.72 -3.88 -11.55
CA LEU A 145 16.63 -2.85 -11.06
C LEU A 145 16.41 -2.62 -9.55
N ASN A 146 17.48 -2.30 -8.82
CA ASN A 146 17.41 -2.06 -7.37
C ASN A 146 16.50 -0.88 -7.01
N GLU A 147 16.36 0.07 -7.92
CA GLU A 147 15.51 1.24 -7.74
C GLU A 147 14.06 0.92 -8.14
N GLY A 148 13.12 1.35 -7.31
CA GLY A 148 11.69 1.18 -7.59
C GLY A 148 11.00 0.10 -6.75
N LEU A 149 9.77 -0.22 -7.15
CA LEU A 149 8.93 -1.20 -6.45
C LEU A 149 9.47 -2.62 -6.65
N LEU A 150 9.66 -3.37 -5.56
CA LEU A 150 10.17 -4.75 -5.58
C LEU A 150 11.56 -4.87 -6.23
N GLY A 151 12.42 -3.86 -6.10
CA GLY A 151 13.77 -3.86 -6.65
C GLY A 151 14.61 -5.04 -6.17
N GLY A 152 15.43 -5.59 -7.08
CA GLY A 152 16.31 -6.73 -6.81
C GLY A 152 15.63 -8.10 -6.80
N LEU A 153 14.29 -8.19 -6.91
CA LEU A 153 13.60 -9.47 -7.02
C LEU A 153 13.70 -10.02 -8.45
N TRP A 154 13.61 -11.34 -8.55
CA TRP A 154 13.51 -12.05 -9.82
C TRP A 154 12.06 -12.13 -10.27
N GLU A 155 11.84 -12.01 -11.56
CA GLU A 155 10.50 -12.09 -12.16
C GLU A 155 10.55 -12.79 -13.54
N PHE A 156 9.38 -13.13 -14.07
CA PHE A 156 9.23 -13.45 -15.48
C PHE A 156 9.11 -12.14 -16.27
N PRO A 157 9.82 -12.00 -17.38
CA PRO A 157 9.84 -10.77 -18.17
C PRO A 157 8.47 -10.46 -18.77
N GLY A 158 8.20 -9.17 -18.94
CA GLY A 158 6.97 -8.67 -19.54
C GLY A 158 6.63 -7.26 -19.10
N GLY A 159 5.63 -6.70 -19.75
CA GLY A 159 5.33 -5.30 -19.53
C GLY A 159 3.90 -4.88 -19.83
N LYS A 160 3.70 -3.58 -19.91
CA LYS A 160 2.38 -2.97 -20.00
C LYS A 160 1.83 -3.06 -21.43
N GLN A 161 0.58 -3.54 -21.54
CA GLN A 161 -0.16 -3.50 -22.78
C GLN A 161 -0.44 -2.06 -23.21
N GLU A 162 -0.14 -1.75 -24.47
CA GLU A 162 -0.47 -0.47 -25.08
C GLU A 162 -1.92 -0.43 -25.61
N PRO A 163 -2.51 0.77 -25.75
CA PRO A 163 -3.87 0.90 -26.27
C PRO A 163 -4.03 0.30 -27.68
N GLY A 164 -4.95 -0.66 -27.80
CA GLY A 164 -5.24 -1.32 -29.07
C GLY A 164 -4.29 -2.44 -29.47
N GLU A 165 -3.30 -2.75 -28.64
CA GLU A 165 -2.37 -3.85 -28.83
C GLU A 165 -3.00 -5.18 -28.40
N ALA A 166 -2.75 -6.28 -29.12
CA ALA A 166 -3.07 -7.63 -28.65
C ALA A 166 -2.09 -8.03 -27.55
N ILE A 167 -2.52 -8.84 -26.57
CA ILE A 167 -1.68 -9.17 -25.43
C ILE A 167 -0.45 -10.00 -25.83
N GLU A 168 -0.59 -10.85 -26.82
CA GLU A 168 0.50 -11.65 -27.38
C GLU A 168 1.55 -10.74 -28.06
N ALA A 169 1.10 -9.68 -28.73
CA ALA A 169 1.99 -8.68 -29.32
C ALA A 169 2.73 -7.89 -28.23
N THR A 170 2.04 -7.56 -27.12
CA THR A 170 2.66 -6.94 -25.93
C THR A 170 3.80 -7.80 -25.41
N VAL A 171 3.55 -9.09 -25.17
CA VAL A 171 4.57 -10.02 -24.64
C VAL A 171 5.77 -10.08 -25.60
N ALA A 172 5.55 -10.23 -26.89
CA ALA A 172 6.63 -10.32 -27.87
C ALA A 172 7.44 -9.01 -27.96
N ARG A 173 6.77 -7.84 -27.92
CA ARG A 173 7.42 -6.52 -27.95
C ARG A 173 8.26 -6.28 -26.70
N GLU A 174 7.69 -6.50 -25.52
CA GLU A 174 8.40 -6.26 -24.24
C GLU A 174 9.65 -7.16 -24.12
N LEU A 175 9.55 -8.43 -24.51
CA LEU A 175 10.69 -9.35 -24.52
C LEU A 175 11.79 -8.92 -25.50
N MET A 176 11.42 -8.35 -26.64
CA MET A 176 12.38 -7.77 -27.57
C MET A 176 13.02 -6.50 -27.00
N GLU A 177 12.22 -5.59 -26.43
CA GLU A 177 12.69 -4.29 -25.93
C GLU A 177 13.56 -4.46 -24.68
N GLU A 178 13.19 -5.34 -23.74
CA GLU A 178 13.86 -5.47 -22.45
C GLU A 178 15.03 -6.47 -22.47
N LEU A 179 14.94 -7.50 -23.34
CA LEU A 179 15.89 -8.62 -23.32
C LEU A 179 16.53 -8.93 -24.69
N ALA A 180 16.19 -8.25 -25.76
CA ALA A 180 16.67 -8.46 -27.14
C ALA A 180 16.40 -9.89 -27.67
N ILE A 181 15.32 -10.54 -27.26
CA ILE A 181 14.96 -11.88 -27.73
C ILE A 181 13.69 -11.89 -28.57
N THR A 182 13.58 -12.88 -29.46
CA THR A 182 12.37 -13.20 -30.19
C THR A 182 11.73 -14.46 -29.65
N VAL A 183 10.41 -14.46 -29.58
CA VAL A 183 9.64 -15.60 -29.07
C VAL A 183 8.44 -15.89 -29.95
N GLU A 184 7.99 -17.12 -29.95
CA GLU A 184 6.65 -17.51 -30.36
C GLU A 184 5.78 -17.54 -29.10
N VAL A 185 4.79 -16.63 -29.04
CA VAL A 185 3.85 -16.55 -27.92
C VAL A 185 2.78 -17.61 -28.11
N GLY A 186 2.71 -18.55 -27.16
CA GLY A 186 1.80 -19.68 -27.16
C GLY A 186 0.56 -19.44 -26.31
N GLU A 187 0.06 -20.51 -25.70
CA GLU A 187 -1.18 -20.48 -24.93
C GLU A 187 -1.09 -19.61 -23.67
N GLU A 188 -2.23 -19.05 -23.27
CA GLU A 188 -2.38 -18.39 -21.98
C GLU A 188 -2.31 -19.47 -20.87
N LEU A 189 -1.38 -19.30 -19.92
CA LEU A 189 -1.24 -20.16 -18.78
C LEU A 189 -2.21 -19.77 -17.65
N ILE A 190 -2.30 -18.49 -17.36
CA ILE A 190 -3.13 -17.97 -16.28
C ILE A 190 -3.35 -16.46 -16.43
N THR A 191 -4.52 -16.00 -16.03
CA THR A 191 -4.78 -14.58 -15.77
C THR A 191 -4.95 -14.33 -14.27
N LEU A 192 -4.23 -13.35 -13.73
CA LEU A 192 -4.27 -12.94 -12.32
C LEU A 192 -4.65 -11.48 -12.21
N GLU A 193 -5.51 -11.15 -11.23
CA GLU A 193 -5.83 -9.77 -10.89
C GLU A 193 -5.28 -9.41 -9.51
N HIS A 194 -4.64 -8.25 -9.45
CA HIS A 194 -4.15 -7.70 -8.19
C HIS A 194 -4.49 -6.22 -8.05
N ALA A 195 -5.04 -5.83 -6.89
CA ALA A 195 -5.38 -4.45 -6.57
C ALA A 195 -4.39 -3.86 -5.56
N TYR A 196 -3.61 -2.91 -6.02
CA TYR A 196 -2.82 -2.04 -5.15
C TYR A 196 -3.66 -0.86 -4.66
N SER A 197 -3.18 -0.13 -3.67
CA SER A 197 -3.85 1.06 -3.14
C SER A 197 -4.04 2.19 -4.17
N HIS A 198 -3.28 2.19 -5.27
CA HIS A 198 -3.23 3.25 -6.27
C HIS A 198 -3.53 2.79 -7.70
N LYS A 199 -3.60 1.48 -7.96
CA LYS A 199 -3.92 0.91 -9.29
C LYS A 199 -4.42 -0.53 -9.18
N LYS A 200 -5.11 -1.00 -10.21
CA LYS A 200 -5.46 -2.41 -10.43
C LYS A 200 -4.65 -2.95 -11.58
N LEU A 201 -4.08 -4.13 -11.43
CA LEU A 201 -3.33 -4.82 -12.47
C LEU A 201 -4.03 -6.13 -12.81
N ARG A 202 -4.04 -6.46 -14.11
CA ARG A 202 -4.35 -7.79 -14.63
C ARG A 202 -3.08 -8.28 -15.31
N PHE A 203 -2.55 -9.39 -14.84
CA PHE A 203 -1.44 -10.08 -15.46
C PHE A 203 -1.99 -11.20 -16.33
N VAL A 204 -1.64 -11.19 -17.61
CA VAL A 204 -1.95 -12.26 -18.55
C VAL A 204 -0.63 -12.95 -18.87
N VAL A 205 -0.49 -14.18 -18.42
CA VAL A 205 0.76 -14.94 -18.51
C VAL A 205 0.67 -15.93 -19.65
N HIS A 206 1.60 -15.84 -20.58
CA HIS A 206 1.70 -16.75 -21.72
C HIS A 206 2.91 -17.65 -21.64
N LEU A 207 2.73 -18.89 -22.07
CA LEU A 207 3.84 -19.78 -22.38
C LEU A 207 4.47 -19.35 -23.69
N CYS A 208 5.78 -19.11 -23.71
CA CYS A 208 6.50 -18.66 -24.88
C CYS A 208 7.63 -19.61 -25.22
N ARG A 209 7.83 -19.86 -26.50
CA ARG A 209 9.00 -20.59 -27.00
C ARG A 209 10.04 -19.60 -27.50
N TRP A 210 11.25 -19.67 -26.98
CA TRP A 210 12.37 -18.89 -27.49
C TRP A 210 12.71 -19.28 -28.93
N THR A 211 12.80 -18.29 -29.83
CA THR A 211 13.05 -18.51 -31.26
C THR A 211 14.33 -17.84 -31.75
N GLY A 212 14.92 -16.95 -30.97
CA GLY A 212 16.19 -16.31 -31.34
C GLY A 212 16.56 -15.11 -30.49
N GLY A 213 17.71 -14.54 -30.76
CA GLY A 213 18.34 -13.50 -29.94
C GLY A 213 19.09 -14.09 -28.77
N GLU A 214 20.14 -13.40 -28.31
CA GLU A 214 20.83 -13.72 -27.07
C GLU A 214 20.29 -12.84 -25.95
N PRO A 215 19.75 -13.39 -24.85
CA PRO A 215 19.18 -12.58 -23.78
C PRO A 215 20.17 -11.58 -23.23
N GLN A 216 19.81 -10.30 -23.24
CA GLN A 216 20.60 -9.19 -22.73
C GLN A 216 19.80 -8.37 -21.71
N PRO A 217 20.38 -7.97 -20.58
CA PRO A 217 19.68 -7.19 -19.56
C PRO A 217 19.60 -5.70 -19.98
N LEU A 218 18.72 -5.35 -20.93
CA LEU A 218 18.59 -3.97 -21.41
C LEU A 218 17.82 -3.07 -20.45
N ALA A 219 16.83 -3.64 -19.73
CA ALA A 219 15.98 -2.91 -18.79
C ALA A 219 15.99 -3.50 -17.35
N CYS A 220 16.85 -4.50 -17.08
CA CYS A 220 16.96 -5.19 -15.81
C CYS A 220 18.43 -5.24 -15.35
N GLN A 221 18.71 -5.79 -14.16
CA GLN A 221 20.10 -5.93 -13.67
C GLN A 221 20.85 -7.08 -14.34
N GLN A 222 20.16 -8.19 -14.49
CA GLN A 222 20.69 -9.41 -15.10
C GLN A 222 19.54 -10.31 -15.57
N VAL A 223 19.88 -11.20 -16.47
CA VAL A 223 18.96 -12.19 -17.02
C VAL A 223 19.64 -13.56 -16.98
N ARG A 224 18.89 -14.63 -16.77
CA ARG A 224 19.43 -15.99 -16.77
C ARG A 224 18.39 -17.04 -17.09
N TRP A 225 18.85 -18.13 -17.65
CA TRP A 225 18.11 -19.37 -17.78
C TRP A 225 18.21 -20.17 -16.48
N VAL A 226 17.11 -20.71 -16.00
CA VAL A 226 17.05 -21.53 -14.79
C VAL A 226 16.16 -22.75 -15.04
N ARG A 227 16.45 -23.84 -14.36
CA ARG A 227 15.53 -24.99 -14.39
C ARG A 227 14.28 -24.67 -13.55
N PRO A 228 13.08 -25.20 -13.90
CA PRO A 228 11.86 -24.95 -13.13
C PRO A 228 11.99 -25.25 -11.64
N GLU A 229 12.80 -26.24 -11.26
CA GLU A 229 13.02 -26.62 -9.86
C GLU A 229 13.87 -25.61 -9.06
N GLN A 230 14.39 -24.59 -9.73
CA GLN A 230 15.22 -23.52 -9.12
C GLN A 230 14.46 -22.18 -8.93
N LEU A 231 13.15 -22.16 -9.30
CA LEU A 231 12.27 -21.00 -9.15
C LEU A 231 11.83 -20.77 -7.70
#